data_1c781a38c18634ed2cbefe250b9c13e6
#
_entry.id   1c781a38c18634ed2cbefe250b9c13e6
#
_cell.length_a   1.000
_cell.length_b   1.000
_cell.length_c   1.000
_cell.angle_alpha   90.00
_cell.angle_beta   90.00
_cell.angle_gamma   90.00
#
_symmetry.space_group_name_H-M   'P 1'
#
loop_
_entity.id
_entity.type
_entity.pdbx_description
1 polymer ?
#
loop_
_entity_poly.entity_id
_entity_poly.type
_entity_poly.pdbx_seq_one_letter_code
_entity_poly.pdbx_strand_id
1 'polypeptide(L)'
;MTIATRPADGSPRGSAWRAVFDAVPRDAFLPEPGGGDEPHGMLRAMFEALDVPDGGRVLELGTGTGYGAALLCQRFGGERVVSLDPDPEVLGKARARLAGAGYAPALAAGDGARGCLEYAPYGAVVGRPVNGRVPAALLAQVAPGGALAVALSSGIAVLTAGVDATASGRFLPVLARPGAGAAPSVRSYIPALLVPLGTAADVPLPVELSAEVPRFLGGLVQPDVHELSLIDADGRRIYGLVHPGSGSWARVAPRDDGTARIQYDGSRDLWGERAPVLAAWADAGRPRPERYGLGVSADGRHRLWLDTPVDGPGWFLPG
;
A
#
# COMPACT_ATOMS: atom_id res chain seq x y z
N MET A 1 1.35 -16.99 -19.14
CA MET A 1 0.06 -17.10 -19.86
C MET A 1 -0.78 -15.89 -19.43
N THR A 2 -0.94 -14.93 -20.33
CA THR A 2 -1.56 -13.62 -20.05
C THR A 2 -3.08 -13.82 -20.01
N ILE A 3 -3.68 -13.77 -18.83
CA ILE A 3 -5.15 -13.74 -18.70
C ILE A 3 -5.58 -12.28 -18.82
N ALA A 4 -5.80 -11.84 -20.04
CA ALA A 4 -6.51 -10.60 -20.33
C ALA A 4 -7.98 -10.97 -20.54
N THR A 5 -8.78 -10.95 -19.49
CA THR A 5 -10.24 -11.00 -19.61
C THR A 5 -10.75 -9.64 -20.09
N ARG A 6 -11.34 -9.64 -21.27
CA ARG A 6 -11.91 -8.47 -21.95
C ARG A 6 -13.27 -8.12 -21.30
N PRO A 7 -13.61 -6.84 -21.07
CA PRO A 7 -14.95 -6.44 -20.66
C PRO A 7 -16.01 -6.99 -21.62
N ALA A 8 -17.19 -7.36 -21.12
CA ALA A 8 -18.27 -7.93 -21.91
C ALA A 8 -18.76 -7.01 -23.07
N ASP A 9 -18.51 -5.68 -22.96
CA ASP A 9 -18.85 -4.66 -23.96
C ASP A 9 -17.73 -4.37 -24.98
N GLY A 10 -16.58 -5.05 -24.86
CA GLY A 10 -15.46 -4.88 -25.78
C GLY A 10 -14.68 -3.58 -25.64
N SER A 11 -15.04 -2.70 -24.69
CA SER A 11 -14.31 -1.45 -24.45
C SER A 11 -13.00 -1.67 -23.68
N PRO A 12 -11.96 -0.84 -23.88
CA PRO A 12 -10.77 -0.87 -23.04
C PRO A 12 -11.16 -0.60 -21.56
N ARG A 13 -10.63 -1.38 -20.61
CA ARG A 13 -10.91 -1.24 -19.17
C ARG A 13 -10.83 0.21 -18.68
N GLY A 14 -9.85 0.99 -19.16
CA GLY A 14 -9.69 2.40 -18.82
C GLY A 14 -10.83 3.30 -19.29
N SER A 15 -11.58 2.96 -20.35
CA SER A 15 -12.70 3.80 -20.81
C SER A 15 -13.93 3.70 -19.91
N ALA A 16 -14.23 2.48 -19.41
CA ALA A 16 -15.34 2.26 -18.48
C ALA A 16 -15.13 2.99 -17.14
N TRP A 17 -13.93 2.96 -16.58
CA TRP A 17 -13.62 3.70 -15.36
C TRP A 17 -13.58 5.22 -15.57
N ARG A 18 -13.15 5.69 -16.74
CA ARG A 18 -13.22 7.14 -17.07
C ARG A 18 -14.65 7.65 -16.95
N ALA A 19 -15.61 6.99 -17.56
CA ALA A 19 -17.02 7.37 -17.46
C ALA A 19 -17.54 7.37 -16.02
N VAL A 20 -17.08 6.43 -15.18
CA VAL A 20 -17.41 6.39 -13.74
C VAL A 20 -16.84 7.60 -12.99
N PHE A 21 -15.56 7.95 -13.21
CA PHE A 21 -14.93 9.12 -12.58
C PHE A 21 -15.58 10.42 -13.02
N ASP A 22 -16.02 10.51 -14.27
CA ASP A 22 -16.71 11.69 -14.80
C ASP A 22 -18.15 11.83 -14.26
N ALA A 23 -18.81 10.70 -13.94
CA ALA A 23 -20.19 10.67 -13.45
C ALA A 23 -20.31 10.96 -11.94
N VAL A 24 -19.29 10.67 -11.13
CA VAL A 24 -19.34 10.86 -9.68
C VAL A 24 -18.70 12.20 -9.29
N PRO A 25 -19.48 13.19 -8.83
CA PRO A 25 -18.94 14.50 -8.48
C PRO A 25 -18.07 14.42 -7.22
N ARG A 26 -16.78 14.51 -7.41
CA ARG A 26 -15.79 14.40 -6.32
C ARG A 26 -16.02 15.43 -5.22
N ASP A 27 -16.37 16.67 -5.60
CA ASP A 27 -16.57 17.77 -4.66
C ASP A 27 -17.65 17.48 -3.60
N ALA A 28 -18.62 16.59 -3.91
CA ALA A 28 -19.63 16.15 -2.96
C ALA A 28 -19.05 15.28 -1.82
N PHE A 29 -17.84 14.77 -1.98
CA PHE A 29 -17.16 13.87 -1.03
C PHE A 29 -15.91 14.48 -0.38
N LEU A 30 -15.46 15.64 -0.84
CA LEU A 30 -14.30 16.28 -0.22
C LEU A 30 -14.68 16.77 1.20
N PRO A 31 -13.78 16.57 2.19
CA PRO A 31 -13.88 17.30 3.44
C PRO A 31 -13.61 18.79 3.16
N GLU A 32 -13.95 19.66 4.14
CA GLU A 32 -13.58 21.08 4.14
C GLU A 32 -12.14 21.30 3.66
N PRO A 33 -11.81 22.44 3.01
CA PRO A 33 -10.51 22.68 2.42
C PRO A 33 -9.35 22.42 3.38
N GLY A 34 -8.46 21.48 3.05
CA GLY A 34 -7.33 21.03 3.88
C GLY A 34 -7.43 19.62 4.44
N GLY A 35 -8.51 18.91 4.25
CA GLY A 35 -8.63 17.48 4.60
C GLY A 35 -7.76 16.61 3.70
N GLY A 36 -7.02 15.68 4.33
CA GLY A 36 -6.10 14.77 3.64
C GLY A 36 -6.80 13.94 2.57
N ASP A 37 -6.30 14.05 1.36
CA ASP A 37 -6.85 13.39 0.18
C ASP A 37 -5.91 12.27 -0.24
N GLU A 38 -6.44 11.08 -0.46
CA GLU A 38 -5.63 10.04 -1.09
C GLU A 38 -5.24 10.51 -2.50
N PRO A 39 -3.97 10.32 -2.93
CA PRO A 39 -3.55 10.77 -4.24
C PRO A 39 -4.48 10.21 -5.31
N HIS A 40 -5.19 11.08 -6.01
CA HIS A 40 -6.18 10.74 -7.05
C HIS A 40 -5.67 9.68 -8.03
N GLY A 41 -4.36 9.73 -8.35
CA GLY A 41 -3.73 8.78 -9.24
C GLY A 41 -3.67 7.35 -8.69
N MET A 42 -3.51 7.18 -7.37
CA MET A 42 -3.44 5.85 -6.76
C MET A 42 -4.81 5.19 -6.71
N LEU A 43 -5.84 5.90 -6.25
CA LEU A 43 -7.22 5.40 -6.22
C LEU A 43 -7.65 4.99 -7.63
N ARG A 44 -7.39 5.86 -8.61
CA ARG A 44 -7.69 5.58 -10.01
C ARG A 44 -6.97 4.33 -10.53
N ALA A 45 -5.68 4.21 -10.28
CA ALA A 45 -4.89 3.06 -10.72
C ALA A 45 -5.37 1.75 -10.07
N MET A 46 -5.73 1.77 -8.79
CA MET A 46 -6.32 0.60 -8.10
C MET A 46 -7.64 0.19 -8.75
N PHE A 47 -8.53 1.14 -9.02
CA PHE A 47 -9.85 0.85 -9.57
C PHE A 47 -9.77 0.40 -11.04
N GLU A 48 -8.93 1.03 -11.86
CA GLU A 48 -8.70 0.62 -13.25
C GLU A 48 -8.10 -0.79 -13.37
N ALA A 49 -7.35 -1.22 -12.34
CA ALA A 49 -6.79 -2.58 -12.27
C ALA A 49 -7.77 -3.63 -11.71
N LEU A 50 -8.91 -3.18 -11.15
CA LEU A 50 -9.88 -4.08 -10.53
C LEU A 50 -10.68 -4.82 -11.60
N ASP A 51 -10.58 -6.15 -11.56
CA ASP A 51 -11.40 -7.05 -12.37
C ASP A 51 -12.39 -7.77 -11.44
N VAL A 52 -13.68 -7.51 -11.64
CA VAL A 52 -14.74 -8.09 -10.82
C VAL A 52 -15.52 -9.06 -11.67
N PRO A 53 -15.60 -10.35 -11.29
CA PRO A 53 -16.44 -11.34 -11.97
C PRO A 53 -17.91 -10.90 -11.98
N ASP A 54 -18.65 -11.33 -13.00
CA ASP A 54 -20.08 -11.02 -13.12
C ASP A 54 -20.85 -11.45 -11.87
N GLY A 55 -21.61 -10.52 -11.30
CA GLY A 55 -22.37 -10.74 -10.05
C GLY A 55 -21.54 -10.73 -8.77
N GLY A 56 -20.21 -10.62 -8.86
CA GLY A 56 -19.32 -10.59 -7.69
C GLY A 56 -19.52 -9.34 -6.83
N ARG A 57 -19.47 -9.53 -5.49
CA ARG A 57 -19.40 -8.41 -4.53
C ARG A 57 -18.01 -7.82 -4.44
N VAL A 58 -17.94 -6.53 -4.14
CA VAL A 58 -16.69 -5.81 -3.94
C VAL A 58 -16.60 -5.34 -2.50
N LEU A 59 -15.47 -5.63 -1.85
CA LEU A 59 -15.14 -5.08 -0.54
C LEU A 59 -14.13 -3.94 -0.70
N GLU A 60 -14.50 -2.76 -0.22
CA GLU A 60 -13.58 -1.64 -0.05
C GLU A 60 -13.03 -1.61 1.37
N LEU A 61 -11.71 -1.46 1.51
CA LEU A 61 -11.01 -1.29 2.78
C LEU A 61 -10.66 0.19 2.98
N GLY A 62 -11.28 0.82 3.96
CA GLY A 62 -11.16 2.24 4.25
C GLY A 62 -12.21 3.06 3.51
N THR A 63 -13.38 3.27 4.13
CA THR A 63 -14.49 4.06 3.57
C THR A 63 -14.11 5.53 3.41
N GLY A 64 -13.39 6.09 4.39
CA GLY A 64 -12.94 7.48 4.38
C GLY A 64 -14.10 8.45 4.10
N THR A 65 -13.97 9.26 3.04
CA THR A 65 -15.01 10.22 2.66
C THR A 65 -16.25 9.59 2.03
N GLY A 66 -16.19 8.33 1.61
CA GLY A 66 -17.20 7.62 0.84
C GLY A 66 -17.05 7.76 -0.69
N TYR A 67 -16.04 8.49 -1.17
CA TYR A 67 -15.85 8.69 -2.62
C TYR A 67 -15.54 7.39 -3.37
N GLY A 68 -14.66 6.55 -2.81
CA GLY A 68 -14.36 5.24 -3.39
C GLY A 68 -15.60 4.36 -3.46
N ALA A 69 -16.38 4.29 -2.38
CA ALA A 69 -17.65 3.56 -2.34
C ALA A 69 -18.65 4.07 -3.41
N ALA A 70 -18.75 5.39 -3.62
CA ALA A 70 -19.59 5.97 -4.66
C ALA A 70 -19.15 5.55 -6.07
N LEU A 71 -17.85 5.57 -6.36
CA LEU A 71 -17.30 5.09 -7.64
C LEU A 71 -17.60 3.62 -7.87
N LEU A 72 -17.46 2.79 -6.84
CA LEU A 72 -17.80 1.36 -6.91
C LEU A 72 -19.29 1.15 -7.13
N CYS A 73 -20.17 1.89 -6.43
CA CYS A 73 -21.62 1.85 -6.64
C CYS A 73 -22.01 2.26 -8.06
N GLN A 74 -21.40 3.31 -8.60
CA GLN A 74 -21.63 3.75 -9.98
C GLN A 74 -21.22 2.67 -11.01
N ARG A 75 -20.18 1.90 -10.70
CA ARG A 75 -19.65 0.86 -11.62
C ARG A 75 -20.37 -0.47 -11.51
N PHE A 76 -20.72 -0.90 -10.30
CA PHE A 76 -21.18 -2.28 -10.02
C PHE A 76 -22.59 -2.38 -9.45
N GLY A 77 -23.19 -1.26 -9.04
CA GLY A 77 -24.45 -1.22 -8.29
C GLY A 77 -24.22 -1.28 -6.77
N GLY A 78 -24.99 -0.49 -6.02
CA GLY A 78 -24.82 -0.35 -4.56
C GLY A 78 -25.00 -1.66 -3.77
N GLU A 79 -25.86 -2.55 -4.25
CA GLU A 79 -26.17 -3.85 -3.63
C GLU A 79 -24.98 -4.83 -3.66
N ARG A 80 -23.97 -4.57 -4.49
CA ARG A 80 -22.76 -5.37 -4.58
C ARG A 80 -21.55 -4.76 -3.89
N VAL A 81 -21.68 -3.55 -3.32
CA VAL A 81 -20.59 -2.82 -2.69
C VAL A 81 -20.71 -2.88 -1.17
N VAL A 82 -19.65 -3.35 -0.54
CA VAL A 82 -19.44 -3.30 0.91
C VAL A 82 -18.24 -2.42 1.18
N SER A 83 -18.38 -1.40 2.02
CA SER A 83 -17.26 -0.53 2.41
C SER A 83 -17.06 -0.61 3.92
N LEU A 84 -15.82 -0.91 4.33
CA LEU A 84 -15.43 -1.21 5.70
C LEU A 84 -14.50 -0.12 6.24
N ASP A 85 -14.82 0.40 7.43
CA ASP A 85 -13.97 1.35 8.14
C ASP A 85 -14.01 1.06 9.65
N PRO A 86 -12.89 1.17 10.38
CA PRO A 86 -12.89 0.95 11.82
C PRO A 86 -13.58 2.07 12.61
N ASP A 87 -13.72 3.27 12.04
CA ASP A 87 -14.27 4.44 12.71
C ASP A 87 -15.75 4.66 12.39
N PRO A 88 -16.68 4.45 13.37
CA PRO A 88 -18.10 4.67 13.16
C PRO A 88 -18.46 6.13 12.82
N GLU A 89 -17.68 7.11 13.26
CA GLU A 89 -17.93 8.53 12.94
C GLU A 89 -17.62 8.80 11.46
N VAL A 90 -16.52 8.24 10.95
CA VAL A 90 -16.19 8.28 9.51
C VAL A 90 -17.32 7.66 8.70
N LEU A 91 -17.80 6.48 9.09
CA LEU A 91 -18.94 5.81 8.43
C LEU A 91 -20.22 6.64 8.45
N GLY A 92 -20.50 7.32 9.56
CA GLY A 92 -21.67 8.21 9.68
C GLY A 92 -21.61 9.38 8.68
N LYS A 93 -20.45 10.02 8.57
CA LYS A 93 -20.21 11.11 7.61
C LYS A 93 -20.26 10.62 6.15
N ALA A 94 -19.65 9.47 5.87
CA ALA A 94 -19.68 8.86 4.55
C ALA A 94 -21.11 8.49 4.12
N ARG A 95 -21.91 7.89 5.03
CA ARG A 95 -23.31 7.53 4.78
C ARG A 95 -24.14 8.75 4.36
N ALA A 96 -23.98 9.87 5.04
CA ALA A 96 -24.71 11.11 4.70
C ALA A 96 -24.33 11.62 3.30
N ARG A 97 -23.04 11.63 2.95
CA ARG A 97 -22.58 12.06 1.61
C ARG A 97 -23.04 11.12 0.50
N LEU A 98 -22.92 9.81 0.71
CA LEU A 98 -23.37 8.78 -0.22
C LEU A 98 -24.87 8.90 -0.49
N ALA A 99 -25.70 9.02 0.56
CA ALA A 99 -27.15 9.19 0.43
C ALA A 99 -27.50 10.49 -0.33
N GLY A 100 -26.82 11.60 -0.03
CA GLY A 100 -26.98 12.86 -0.73
C GLY A 100 -26.63 12.80 -2.22
N ALA A 101 -25.72 11.89 -2.61
CA ALA A 101 -25.34 11.63 -3.99
C ALA A 101 -26.14 10.48 -4.65
N GLY A 102 -27.11 9.89 -3.94
CA GLY A 102 -27.97 8.80 -4.46
C GLY A 102 -27.34 7.41 -4.42
N TYR A 103 -26.30 7.19 -3.62
CA TYR A 103 -25.66 5.88 -3.45
C TYR A 103 -25.98 5.25 -2.09
N ALA A 104 -26.16 3.93 -2.06
CA ALA A 104 -26.51 3.18 -0.87
C ALA A 104 -25.78 1.84 -0.78
N PRO A 105 -24.42 1.84 -0.63
CA PRO A 105 -23.69 0.61 -0.35
C PRO A 105 -23.92 0.10 1.07
N ALA A 106 -23.54 -1.15 1.34
CA ALA A 106 -23.42 -1.64 2.71
C ALA A 106 -22.17 -0.99 3.36
N LEU A 107 -22.38 -0.27 4.47
CA LEU A 107 -21.32 0.31 5.28
C LEU A 107 -21.17 -0.48 6.57
N ALA A 108 -20.01 -1.07 6.79
CA ALA A 108 -19.71 -1.91 7.94
C ALA A 108 -18.63 -1.29 8.83
N ALA A 109 -18.87 -1.28 10.15
CA ALA A 109 -17.86 -0.91 11.12
C ALA A 109 -17.02 -2.14 11.47
N GLY A 110 -15.68 -2.07 11.30
CA GLY A 110 -14.84 -3.21 11.61
C GLY A 110 -13.37 -3.04 11.25
N ASP A 111 -12.58 -3.99 11.74
CA ASP A 111 -11.15 -4.05 11.44
C ASP A 111 -10.92 -4.66 10.04
N GLY A 112 -10.28 -3.90 9.15
CA GLY A 112 -9.91 -4.35 7.81
C GLY A 112 -9.04 -5.61 7.79
N ALA A 113 -8.31 -5.91 8.89
CA ALA A 113 -7.56 -7.14 9.02
C ALA A 113 -8.44 -8.40 9.14
N ARG A 114 -9.68 -8.23 9.59
CA ARG A 114 -10.68 -9.30 9.71
C ARG A 114 -11.59 -9.40 8.48
N GLY A 115 -11.61 -8.37 7.63
CA GLY A 115 -12.58 -8.26 6.55
C GLY A 115 -14.01 -8.09 7.06
N CYS A 116 -15.00 -8.51 6.25
CA CYS A 116 -16.41 -8.46 6.62
C CYS A 116 -17.10 -9.76 6.18
N LEU A 117 -17.09 -10.77 7.06
CA LEU A 117 -17.55 -12.13 6.77
C LEU A 117 -19.04 -12.20 6.41
N GLU A 118 -19.84 -11.27 6.95
CA GLU A 118 -21.29 -11.19 6.72
C GLU A 118 -21.68 -11.15 5.24
N TYR A 119 -20.84 -10.49 4.42
CA TYR A 119 -21.11 -10.30 2.98
C TYR A 119 -20.24 -11.16 2.07
N ALA A 120 -19.38 -12.00 2.63
CA ALA A 120 -18.52 -12.90 1.84
C ALA A 120 -19.37 -13.98 1.09
N PRO A 121 -18.85 -14.58 0.00
CA PRO A 121 -17.56 -14.33 -0.59
C PRO A 121 -17.52 -13.07 -1.49
N TYR A 122 -16.32 -12.48 -1.61
CA TYR A 122 -16.07 -11.33 -2.46
C TYR A 122 -15.46 -11.74 -3.80
N GLY A 123 -15.96 -11.15 -4.89
CA GLY A 123 -15.33 -11.25 -6.21
C GLY A 123 -14.12 -10.33 -6.34
N ALA A 124 -14.08 -9.25 -5.55
CA ALA A 124 -12.90 -8.39 -5.49
C ALA A 124 -12.77 -7.66 -4.14
N VAL A 125 -11.51 -7.28 -3.83
CA VAL A 125 -11.15 -6.43 -2.69
C VAL A 125 -10.30 -5.27 -3.19
N VAL A 126 -10.59 -4.06 -2.74
CA VAL A 126 -9.83 -2.86 -3.09
C VAL A 126 -9.60 -1.99 -1.86
N GLY A 127 -8.44 -1.35 -1.80
CA GLY A 127 -8.12 -0.38 -0.75
C GLY A 127 -6.76 -0.61 -0.10
N ARG A 128 -6.61 -0.12 1.12
CA ARG A 128 -5.36 -0.21 1.88
C ARG A 128 -5.50 -1.18 3.05
N PRO A 129 -4.89 -2.36 2.98
CA PRO A 129 -4.87 -3.27 4.12
C PRO A 129 -4.12 -2.67 5.31
N VAL A 130 -4.55 -3.06 6.51
CA VAL A 130 -3.91 -2.66 7.77
C VAL A 130 -2.47 -3.18 7.82
N ASN A 131 -1.56 -2.39 8.37
CA ASN A 131 -0.14 -2.73 8.53
C ASN A 131 0.60 -3.12 7.23
N GLY A 132 0.11 -2.70 6.07
CA GLY A 132 0.77 -2.98 4.79
C GLY A 132 0.88 -4.47 4.45
N ARG A 133 -0.05 -5.29 4.93
CA ARG A 133 -0.14 -6.74 4.69
C ARG A 133 -1.54 -7.12 4.25
N VAL A 134 -1.65 -8.17 3.46
CA VAL A 134 -2.94 -8.80 3.11
C VAL A 134 -3.23 -9.88 4.16
N PRO A 135 -4.21 -9.70 5.03
CA PRO A 135 -4.47 -10.65 6.10
C PRO A 135 -5.02 -11.99 5.58
N ALA A 136 -4.62 -13.12 6.19
CA ALA A 136 -5.15 -14.43 5.86
C ALA A 136 -6.69 -14.50 6.02
N ALA A 137 -7.22 -13.86 7.08
CA ALA A 137 -8.67 -13.80 7.32
C ALA A 137 -9.41 -13.06 6.19
N LEU A 138 -8.81 -12.07 5.56
CA LEU A 138 -9.36 -11.38 4.41
C LEU A 138 -9.33 -12.26 3.16
N LEU A 139 -8.19 -12.95 2.91
CA LEU A 139 -8.06 -13.87 1.77
C LEU A 139 -9.07 -15.00 1.79
N ALA A 140 -9.36 -15.54 2.96
CA ALA A 140 -10.38 -16.59 3.13
C ALA A 140 -11.81 -16.15 2.74
N GLN A 141 -12.04 -14.83 2.60
CA GLN A 141 -13.32 -14.25 2.20
C GLN A 141 -13.39 -13.92 0.70
N VAL A 142 -12.28 -14.08 -0.03
CA VAL A 142 -12.23 -13.82 -1.48
C VAL A 142 -12.50 -15.11 -2.23
N ALA A 143 -13.41 -15.07 -3.19
CA ALA A 143 -13.69 -16.22 -4.04
C ALA A 143 -12.44 -16.60 -4.86
N PRO A 144 -12.22 -17.90 -5.13
CA PRO A 144 -11.17 -18.32 -6.04
C PRO A 144 -11.28 -17.61 -7.40
N GLY A 145 -10.17 -17.09 -7.89
CA GLY A 145 -10.13 -16.24 -9.08
C GLY A 145 -10.52 -14.77 -8.84
N GLY A 146 -10.96 -14.41 -7.63
CA GLY A 146 -11.28 -13.04 -7.27
C GLY A 146 -10.04 -12.14 -7.26
N ALA A 147 -10.23 -10.86 -7.50
CA ALA A 147 -9.17 -9.87 -7.64
C ALA A 147 -8.93 -9.09 -6.34
N LEU A 148 -7.66 -8.80 -6.04
CA LEU A 148 -7.29 -7.86 -5.00
C LEU A 148 -6.45 -6.74 -5.62
N ALA A 149 -6.91 -5.49 -5.52
CA ALA A 149 -6.13 -4.31 -5.88
C ALA A 149 -5.83 -3.53 -4.59
N VAL A 150 -4.66 -3.77 -4.00
CA VAL A 150 -4.35 -3.29 -2.66
C VAL A 150 -3.09 -2.43 -2.63
N ALA A 151 -3.17 -1.32 -1.89
CA ALA A 151 -2.04 -0.44 -1.70
C ALA A 151 -1.16 -0.97 -0.56
N LEU A 152 0.07 -1.35 -0.89
CA LEU A 152 1.09 -1.85 0.04
C LEU A 152 2.32 -0.95 -0.06
N SER A 153 2.73 -0.34 1.04
CA SER A 153 3.72 0.74 1.00
C SER A 153 3.27 1.86 0.04
N SER A 154 4.12 2.29 -0.86
CA SER A 154 3.80 3.24 -1.92
C SER A 154 3.35 2.59 -3.23
N GLY A 155 3.30 1.24 -3.32
CA GLY A 155 2.91 0.50 -4.52
C GLY A 155 1.50 -0.06 -4.45
N ILE A 156 0.97 -0.45 -5.60
CA ILE A 156 -0.31 -1.15 -5.73
C ILE A 156 -0.02 -2.58 -6.18
N ALA A 157 -0.36 -3.56 -5.35
CA ALA A 157 -0.33 -4.96 -5.73
C ALA A 157 -1.69 -5.37 -6.34
N VAL A 158 -1.65 -5.97 -7.51
CA VAL A 158 -2.82 -6.58 -8.15
C VAL A 158 -2.63 -8.09 -8.08
N LEU A 159 -3.45 -8.74 -7.26
CA LEU A 159 -3.34 -10.15 -6.95
C LEU A 159 -4.60 -10.88 -7.39
N THR A 160 -4.45 -12.16 -7.71
CA THR A 160 -5.57 -13.09 -7.94
C THR A 160 -5.61 -14.11 -6.82
N ALA A 161 -6.79 -14.30 -6.22
CA ALA A 161 -7.00 -15.29 -5.17
C ALA A 161 -6.97 -16.71 -5.74
N GLY A 162 -6.23 -17.59 -5.08
CA GLY A 162 -6.20 -19.01 -5.36
C GLY A 162 -7.31 -19.78 -4.64
N VAL A 163 -7.36 -21.10 -4.88
CA VAL A 163 -8.40 -21.98 -4.30
C VAL A 163 -8.21 -22.23 -2.79
N ASP A 164 -6.97 -22.10 -2.28
CA ASP A 164 -6.60 -22.43 -0.90
C ASP A 164 -6.35 -21.18 -0.04
N ALA A 165 -7.15 -20.13 -0.21
CA ALA A 165 -6.96 -18.83 0.44
C ALA A 165 -5.52 -18.29 0.27
N THR A 166 -4.94 -18.51 -0.89
CA THR A 166 -3.67 -17.92 -1.32
C THR A 166 -3.94 -16.76 -2.28
N ALA A 167 -2.95 -15.89 -2.51
CA ALA A 167 -3.04 -14.93 -3.59
C ALA A 167 -1.66 -14.69 -4.21
N SER A 168 -1.63 -14.38 -5.49
CA SER A 168 -0.39 -13.98 -6.16
C SER A 168 -0.65 -13.01 -7.30
N GLY A 169 0.34 -12.17 -7.58
CA GLY A 169 0.27 -11.20 -8.66
C GLY A 169 1.45 -10.26 -8.69
N ARG A 170 1.27 -9.09 -9.31
CA ARG A 170 2.35 -8.14 -9.52
C ARG A 170 1.99 -6.75 -9.03
N PHE A 171 3.02 -5.93 -8.84
CA PHE A 171 2.84 -4.51 -8.61
C PHE A 171 2.60 -3.76 -9.92
N LEU A 172 1.82 -2.69 -9.85
CA LEU A 172 1.63 -1.77 -10.96
C LEU A 172 2.88 -0.88 -11.13
N PRO A 173 3.11 -0.31 -12.35
CA PRO A 173 4.21 0.61 -12.62
C PRO A 173 3.97 2.02 -12.02
N VAL A 174 3.17 2.12 -10.98
CA VAL A 174 2.76 3.37 -10.34
C VAL A 174 3.10 3.30 -8.85
N LEU A 175 3.83 4.30 -8.37
CA LEU A 175 4.11 4.48 -6.95
C LEU A 175 3.48 5.78 -6.46
N ALA A 176 2.86 5.73 -5.29
CA ALA A 176 2.36 6.91 -4.62
C ALA A 176 3.52 7.71 -4.03
N ARG A 177 3.43 9.02 -4.10
CA ARG A 177 4.30 9.89 -3.33
C ARG A 177 3.81 9.88 -1.88
N PRO A 178 4.69 9.67 -0.90
CA PRO A 178 4.31 9.83 0.50
C PRO A 178 3.83 11.25 0.74
N GLY A 179 2.81 11.40 1.58
CA GLY A 179 2.37 12.71 2.06
C GLY A 179 3.53 13.45 2.73
N ALA A 180 3.58 14.77 2.57
CA ALA A 180 4.58 15.60 3.24
C ALA A 180 4.26 15.69 4.75
N GLY A 181 5.22 15.35 5.58
CA GLY A 181 5.19 15.56 7.03
C GLY A 181 5.47 14.30 7.85
N ALA A 182 6.27 14.46 8.89
CA ALA A 182 6.48 13.42 9.88
C ALA A 182 5.26 13.32 10.80
N ALA A 183 4.78 12.10 11.04
CA ALA A 183 3.75 11.86 12.04
C ALA A 183 4.20 12.42 13.41
N PRO A 184 3.29 12.90 14.27
CA PRO A 184 3.66 13.43 15.59
C PRO A 184 4.53 12.46 16.41
N SER A 185 4.26 11.17 16.30
CA SER A 185 4.99 10.09 16.99
C SER A 185 6.47 9.98 16.64
N VAL A 186 6.91 10.51 15.49
CA VAL A 186 8.32 10.43 15.07
C VAL A 186 9.09 11.74 15.30
N ARG A 187 8.43 12.84 15.63
CA ARG A 187 9.08 14.13 15.84
C ARG A 187 10.05 14.12 17.01
N SER A 188 9.78 13.33 18.05
CA SER A 188 10.65 13.17 19.22
C SER A 188 12.01 12.53 18.89
N TYR A 189 12.14 11.83 17.76
CA TYR A 189 13.40 11.23 17.32
C TYR A 189 14.29 12.18 16.52
N ILE A 190 13.79 13.33 16.05
CA ILE A 190 14.56 14.28 15.24
C ILE A 190 15.85 14.70 15.92
N PRO A 191 15.90 15.04 17.24
CA PRO A 191 17.16 15.37 17.88
C PRO A 191 18.20 14.25 17.84
N ALA A 192 17.80 12.99 18.08
CA ALA A 192 18.70 11.84 18.01
C ALA A 192 19.22 11.59 16.57
N LEU A 193 18.41 11.87 15.56
CA LEU A 193 18.81 11.76 14.16
C LEU A 193 19.75 12.89 13.71
N LEU A 194 19.63 14.07 14.27
CA LEU A 194 20.49 15.22 13.93
C LEU A 194 21.83 15.20 14.65
N VAL A 195 21.89 14.63 15.86
CA VAL A 195 23.12 14.52 16.64
C VAL A 195 23.70 13.13 16.47
N PRO A 196 24.96 12.98 15.98
CA PRO A 196 25.57 11.68 15.71
C PRO A 196 25.95 10.96 17.01
N LEU A 197 25.01 10.29 17.63
CA LEU A 197 25.16 9.48 18.85
C LEU A 197 24.94 8.00 18.53
N GLY A 198 25.27 7.12 19.45
CA GLY A 198 25.04 5.68 19.38
C GLY A 198 26.12 4.87 18.64
N THR A 199 25.82 3.60 18.40
CA THR A 199 26.69 2.70 17.65
C THR A 199 26.80 3.16 16.21
N ALA A 200 28.00 3.11 15.64
CA ALA A 200 28.24 3.60 14.29
C ALA A 200 28.99 2.56 13.43
N ALA A 201 28.59 2.43 12.19
CA ALA A 201 29.24 1.59 11.18
C ALA A 201 29.31 2.31 9.82
N ASP A 202 30.33 2.04 9.05
CA ASP A 202 30.43 2.47 7.66
C ASP A 202 30.02 1.31 6.75
N VAL A 203 29.12 1.58 5.82
CA VAL A 203 28.53 0.56 4.93
C VAL A 203 28.52 1.05 3.49
N PRO A 204 28.57 0.16 2.50
CA PRO A 204 28.27 0.51 1.12
C PRO A 204 26.83 1.04 1.00
N LEU A 205 26.65 2.12 0.24
CA LEU A 205 25.34 2.67 -0.09
C LEU A 205 25.20 2.80 -1.61
N PRO A 206 24.83 1.73 -2.31
CA PRO A 206 24.79 1.73 -3.78
C PRO A 206 23.57 2.47 -4.36
N VAL A 207 22.73 3.07 -3.50
CA VAL A 207 21.41 3.60 -3.88
C VAL A 207 21.13 4.96 -3.26
N GLU A 208 20.38 5.78 -3.95
CA GLU A 208 19.76 6.97 -3.37
C GLU A 208 18.46 6.58 -2.62
N LEU A 209 18.48 6.72 -1.30
CA LEU A 209 17.36 6.31 -0.44
C LEU A 209 16.07 7.10 -0.68
N SER A 210 16.19 8.34 -1.20
CA SER A 210 15.02 9.16 -1.55
C SER A 210 14.34 8.75 -2.86
N ALA A 211 14.98 7.89 -3.66
CA ALA A 211 14.38 7.40 -4.90
C ALA A 211 13.13 6.55 -4.64
N GLU A 212 12.20 6.56 -5.58
CA GLU A 212 10.87 5.96 -5.41
C GLU A 212 10.92 4.46 -5.14
N VAL A 213 11.73 3.70 -5.88
CA VAL A 213 11.80 2.23 -5.73
C VAL A 213 12.49 1.79 -4.43
N PRO A 214 13.62 2.34 -3.99
CA PRO A 214 14.18 2.11 -2.66
C PRO A 214 13.19 2.36 -1.53
N ARG A 215 12.42 3.43 -1.57
CA ARG A 215 11.37 3.74 -0.58
C ARG A 215 10.22 2.73 -0.63
N PHE A 216 9.78 2.35 -1.82
CA PHE A 216 8.77 1.31 -2.00
C PHE A 216 9.21 -0.01 -1.38
N LEU A 217 10.41 -0.48 -1.70
CA LEU A 217 10.97 -1.72 -1.16
C LEU A 217 11.18 -1.65 0.36
N GLY A 218 11.72 -0.54 0.85
CA GLY A 218 11.87 -0.28 2.28
C GLY A 218 10.55 -0.37 3.03
N GLY A 219 9.50 0.26 2.53
CA GLY A 219 8.17 0.19 3.14
C GLY A 219 7.48 -1.16 3.00
N LEU A 220 7.87 -2.02 2.03
CA LEU A 220 7.40 -3.41 1.98
C LEU A 220 8.06 -4.29 3.05
N VAL A 221 9.36 -4.15 3.27
CA VAL A 221 10.07 -4.94 4.30
C VAL A 221 9.85 -4.41 5.70
N GLN A 222 9.52 -3.12 5.84
CA GLN A 222 9.35 -2.43 7.13
C GLN A 222 8.12 -1.50 7.08
N PRO A 223 6.89 -2.03 7.03
CA PRO A 223 5.68 -1.20 6.90
C PRO A 223 5.41 -0.30 8.11
N ASP A 224 5.97 -0.63 9.27
CA ASP A 224 5.87 0.06 10.56
C ASP A 224 7.03 1.04 10.85
N VAL A 225 7.98 1.14 9.92
CA VAL A 225 9.11 2.07 10.02
C VAL A 225 8.82 3.35 9.26
N HIS A 226 8.94 4.48 9.95
CA HIS A 226 8.81 5.80 9.35
C HIS A 226 10.15 6.26 8.78
N GLU A 227 10.10 6.84 7.59
CA GLU A 227 11.26 7.45 6.94
C GLU A 227 11.22 8.97 7.07
N LEU A 228 12.35 9.55 7.45
CA LEU A 228 12.56 10.98 7.51
C LEU A 228 13.70 11.38 6.57
N SER A 229 13.57 12.51 5.89
CA SER A 229 14.66 13.17 5.18
C SER A 229 14.95 14.48 5.87
N LEU A 230 16.15 14.64 6.40
CA LEU A 230 16.57 15.79 7.20
C LEU A 230 17.83 16.41 6.58
N ILE A 231 18.12 17.65 6.98
CA ILE A 231 19.40 18.32 6.67
C ILE A 231 20.15 18.45 8.00
N ASP A 232 21.38 17.99 8.04
CA ASP A 232 22.23 18.11 9.22
C ASP A 232 22.85 19.51 9.36
N ALA A 233 23.65 19.71 10.41
CA ALA A 233 24.29 21.00 10.70
C ALA A 233 25.28 21.46 9.61
N ASP A 234 25.83 20.51 8.83
CA ASP A 234 26.76 20.78 7.73
C ASP A 234 26.03 21.02 6.39
N GLY A 235 24.68 21.06 6.40
CA GLY A 235 23.88 21.24 5.20
C GLY A 235 23.74 19.98 4.34
N ARG A 236 24.15 18.82 4.84
CA ARG A 236 24.07 17.54 4.12
C ARG A 236 22.74 16.84 4.39
N ARG A 237 22.24 16.17 3.35
CA ARG A 237 21.04 15.34 3.48
C ARG A 237 21.37 14.06 4.24
N ILE A 238 20.56 13.78 5.26
CA ILE A 238 20.58 12.52 6.01
C ILE A 238 19.19 11.90 5.99
N TYR A 239 19.13 10.59 6.21
CA TYR A 239 17.89 9.84 6.30
C TYR A 239 17.74 9.25 7.70
N GLY A 240 16.53 9.33 8.23
CA GLY A 240 16.14 8.70 9.50
C GLY A 240 15.18 7.55 9.23
N LEU A 241 15.42 6.42 9.85
CA LEU A 241 14.48 5.31 9.99
C LEU A 241 14.06 5.26 11.44
N VAL A 242 12.76 5.23 11.71
CA VAL A 242 12.23 5.27 13.09
C VAL A 242 11.11 4.25 13.23
N HIS A 243 11.22 3.39 14.23
CA HIS A 243 10.17 2.48 14.64
C HIS A 243 9.69 2.83 16.05
N PRO A 244 8.60 3.61 16.20
CA PRO A 244 8.13 4.09 17.51
C PRO A 244 7.79 2.95 18.47
N GLY A 245 7.25 1.83 17.96
CA GLY A 245 6.83 0.70 18.79
C GLY A 245 7.96 0.03 19.57
N SER A 246 9.20 -0.01 19.03
CA SER A 246 10.38 -0.54 19.74
C SER A 246 11.31 0.54 20.26
N GLY A 247 11.06 1.80 19.96
CA GLY A 247 11.99 2.90 20.25
C GLY A 247 13.25 2.90 19.37
N SER A 248 13.35 2.01 18.38
CA SER A 248 14.54 1.88 17.54
C SER A 248 14.59 2.96 16.47
N TRP A 249 15.80 3.42 16.19
CA TRP A 249 16.06 4.36 15.11
C TRP A 249 17.40 4.09 14.42
N ALA A 250 17.50 4.51 13.16
CA ALA A 250 18.77 4.52 12.44
C ALA A 250 18.91 5.85 11.66
N ARG A 251 20.08 6.44 11.74
CA ARG A 251 20.52 7.58 10.95
C ARG A 251 21.44 7.08 9.84
N VAL A 252 21.10 7.40 8.61
CA VAL A 252 21.90 7.08 7.44
C VAL A 252 22.43 8.37 6.85
N ALA A 253 23.73 8.58 6.92
CA ALA A 253 24.42 9.76 6.38
C ALA A 253 25.25 9.35 5.14
N PRO A 254 24.74 9.57 3.92
CA PRO A 254 25.46 9.27 2.69
C PRO A 254 26.74 10.08 2.58
N ARG A 255 27.75 9.49 1.89
CA ARG A 255 29.02 10.12 1.54
C ARG A 255 29.22 10.10 0.03
N ASP A 256 30.11 10.97 -0.44
CA ASP A 256 30.40 11.13 -1.87
C ASP A 256 31.15 9.92 -2.49
N ASP A 257 31.70 9.05 -1.65
CA ASP A 257 32.45 7.85 -2.06
C ASP A 257 31.56 6.59 -2.29
N GLY A 258 30.23 6.76 -2.22
CA GLY A 258 29.29 5.64 -2.37
C GLY A 258 29.10 4.81 -1.10
N THR A 259 29.59 5.31 0.04
CA THR A 259 29.33 4.74 1.36
C THR A 259 28.34 5.58 2.15
N ALA A 260 27.91 5.05 3.29
CA ALA A 260 27.15 5.81 4.29
C ALA A 260 27.66 5.50 5.70
N ARG A 261 27.62 6.51 6.55
CA ARG A 261 27.74 6.33 7.99
C ARG A 261 26.38 6.00 8.57
N ILE A 262 26.25 4.81 9.12
CA ILE A 262 25.05 4.39 9.83
C ILE A 262 25.28 4.58 11.32
N GLN A 263 24.30 5.19 11.98
CA GLN A 263 24.25 5.30 13.45
C GLN A 263 22.87 4.86 13.90
N TYR A 264 22.80 4.06 14.95
CA TYR A 264 21.55 3.45 15.38
C TYR A 264 21.53 3.18 16.88
N ASP A 265 20.32 3.04 17.41
CA ASP A 265 20.04 2.61 18.77
C ASP A 265 18.67 1.92 18.82
N GLY A 266 18.45 1.13 19.85
CA GLY A 266 17.25 0.35 20.10
C GLY A 266 17.42 -1.15 19.85
N SER A 267 16.33 -1.88 19.99
CA SER A 267 16.32 -3.36 19.94
C SER A 267 16.28 -3.95 18.53
N ARG A 268 15.92 -3.13 17.50
CA ARG A 268 15.87 -3.55 16.10
C ARG A 268 16.99 -2.89 15.31
N ASP A 269 17.67 -3.66 14.46
CA ASP A 269 18.59 -3.13 13.46
C ASP A 269 17.84 -2.74 12.19
N LEU A 270 17.25 -1.53 12.19
CA LEU A 270 16.43 -1.06 11.08
C LEU A 270 17.17 -0.95 9.75
N TRP A 271 18.48 -0.69 9.79
CA TRP A 271 19.29 -0.67 8.58
C TRP A 271 19.62 -2.09 8.10
N GLY A 272 20.03 -2.97 8.99
CA GLY A 272 20.34 -4.37 8.67
C GLY A 272 19.14 -5.14 8.11
N GLU A 273 17.91 -4.82 8.55
CA GLU A 273 16.68 -5.36 7.99
C GLU A 273 16.41 -4.88 6.55
N ARG A 274 16.76 -3.62 6.23
CA ARG A 274 16.50 -2.97 4.94
C ARG A 274 17.58 -3.19 3.90
N ALA A 275 18.84 -3.15 4.30
CA ALA A 275 19.99 -3.18 3.40
C ALA A 275 19.98 -4.35 2.40
N PRO A 276 19.62 -5.59 2.78
CA PRO A 276 19.61 -6.72 1.85
C PRO A 276 18.71 -6.55 0.63
N VAL A 277 17.50 -6.01 0.80
CA VAL A 277 16.57 -5.82 -0.33
C VAL A 277 17.05 -4.69 -1.25
N LEU A 278 17.68 -3.65 -0.69
CA LEU A 278 18.24 -2.55 -1.48
C LEU A 278 19.49 -2.98 -2.25
N ALA A 279 20.35 -3.78 -1.66
CA ALA A 279 21.51 -4.37 -2.34
C ALA A 279 21.06 -5.26 -3.50
N ALA A 280 20.12 -6.18 -3.25
CA ALA A 280 19.57 -7.04 -4.28
C ALA A 280 18.90 -6.26 -5.43
N TRP A 281 18.24 -5.15 -5.13
CA TRP A 281 17.69 -4.26 -6.16
C TRP A 281 18.78 -3.62 -7.01
N ALA A 282 19.87 -3.15 -6.39
CA ALA A 282 20.99 -2.56 -7.09
C ALA A 282 21.70 -3.61 -7.98
N ASP A 283 21.97 -4.81 -7.45
CA ASP A 283 22.62 -5.92 -8.14
C ASP A 283 21.81 -6.44 -9.33
N ALA A 284 20.46 -6.41 -9.22
CA ALA A 284 19.56 -6.78 -10.30
C ALA A 284 19.40 -5.71 -11.40
N GLY A 285 20.21 -4.64 -11.38
CA GLY A 285 20.17 -3.56 -12.37
C GLY A 285 19.02 -2.57 -12.14
N ARG A 286 18.60 -2.39 -10.90
CA ARG A 286 17.59 -1.38 -10.48
C ARG A 286 16.23 -1.56 -11.17
N PRO A 287 15.61 -2.74 -11.07
CA PRO A 287 14.34 -3.03 -11.73
C PRO A 287 13.22 -2.10 -11.26
N ARG A 288 12.27 -1.85 -12.16
CA ARG A 288 11.06 -1.07 -11.88
C ARG A 288 10.05 -1.87 -11.04
N PRO A 289 9.06 -1.22 -10.41
CA PRO A 289 8.09 -1.87 -9.52
C PRO A 289 7.33 -3.02 -10.16
N GLU A 290 6.94 -2.91 -11.44
CA GLU A 290 6.16 -3.92 -12.17
C GLU A 290 6.91 -5.25 -12.41
N ARG A 291 8.23 -5.28 -12.23
CA ARG A 291 8.99 -6.53 -12.24
C ARG A 291 8.87 -7.31 -10.93
N TYR A 292 8.44 -6.65 -9.86
CA TYR A 292 8.16 -7.31 -8.60
C TYR A 292 6.77 -7.90 -8.56
N GLY A 293 6.66 -9.06 -7.92
CA GLY A 293 5.40 -9.67 -7.61
C GLY A 293 5.33 -10.05 -6.15
N LEU A 294 4.11 -10.34 -5.71
CA LEU A 294 3.80 -10.74 -4.34
C LEU A 294 3.02 -12.04 -4.35
N GLY A 295 3.45 -13.00 -3.55
CA GLY A 295 2.71 -14.19 -3.18
C GLY A 295 2.29 -14.07 -1.72
N VAL A 296 1.05 -14.44 -1.42
CA VAL A 296 0.51 -14.53 -0.06
C VAL A 296 0.01 -15.94 0.16
N SER A 297 0.55 -16.63 1.16
CA SER A 297 0.14 -17.98 1.52
C SER A 297 -1.09 -17.97 2.44
N ALA A 298 -1.76 -19.11 2.57
CA ALA A 298 -2.96 -19.27 3.38
C ALA A 298 -2.75 -18.92 4.88
N ASP A 299 -1.53 -19.06 5.38
CA ASP A 299 -1.15 -18.66 6.73
C ASP A 299 -0.75 -17.18 6.84
N GLY A 300 -0.93 -16.41 5.76
CA GLY A 300 -0.67 -14.96 5.72
C GLY A 300 0.79 -14.58 5.53
N ARG A 301 1.71 -15.51 5.25
CA ARG A 301 3.08 -15.17 4.92
C ARG A 301 3.17 -14.53 3.54
N HIS A 302 3.95 -13.44 3.44
CA HIS A 302 4.16 -12.70 2.19
C HIS A 302 5.54 -13.01 1.64
N ARG A 303 5.60 -13.36 0.35
CA ARG A 303 6.85 -13.52 -0.39
C ARG A 303 6.90 -12.51 -1.53
N LEU A 304 7.81 -11.56 -1.44
CA LEU A 304 8.18 -10.68 -2.56
C LEU A 304 9.09 -11.47 -3.50
N TRP A 305 8.92 -11.34 -4.81
CA TRP A 305 9.78 -11.96 -5.81
C TRP A 305 10.04 -11.00 -6.97
N LEU A 306 11.16 -11.20 -7.67
CA LEU A 306 11.56 -10.46 -8.87
C LEU A 306 11.44 -11.37 -10.09
N ASP A 307 10.82 -10.88 -11.15
CA ASP A 307 10.56 -11.52 -12.44
C ASP A 307 9.69 -12.78 -12.39
N THR A 308 10.10 -13.81 -11.65
CA THR A 308 9.37 -15.08 -11.57
C THR A 308 9.17 -15.54 -10.13
N PRO A 309 7.99 -16.12 -9.80
CA PRO A 309 7.69 -16.53 -8.43
C PRO A 309 8.47 -17.78 -7.97
N VAL A 310 9.01 -18.59 -8.88
CA VAL A 310 9.68 -19.86 -8.56
C VAL A 310 11.20 -19.72 -8.64
N ASP A 311 11.71 -19.30 -9.79
CA ASP A 311 13.15 -19.32 -10.09
C ASP A 311 13.84 -17.98 -9.87
N GLY A 312 13.09 -16.92 -9.60
CA GLY A 312 13.62 -15.57 -9.36
C GLY A 312 14.05 -15.32 -7.92
N PRO A 313 14.88 -14.30 -7.70
CA PRO A 313 15.19 -13.82 -6.37
C PRO A 313 13.90 -13.52 -5.60
N GLY A 314 13.84 -13.88 -4.33
CA GLY A 314 12.65 -13.67 -3.52
C GLY A 314 12.97 -13.55 -2.04
N TRP A 315 12.13 -12.78 -1.34
CA TRP A 315 12.28 -12.46 0.06
C TRP A 315 10.97 -12.68 0.79
N PHE A 316 11.04 -13.33 1.94
CA PHE A 316 9.91 -13.31 2.86
C PHE A 316 9.86 -11.95 3.55
N LEU A 317 8.68 -11.32 3.51
CA LEU A 317 8.46 -10.08 4.23
C LEU A 317 8.23 -10.41 5.71
N PRO A 318 8.72 -9.58 6.65
CA PRO A 318 8.45 -9.78 8.08
C PRO A 318 6.94 -9.88 8.36
N GLY A 319 6.57 -10.71 9.35
CA GLY A 319 5.18 -10.89 9.78
C GLY A 319 4.66 -9.72 10.61
#